data_1a0f1c11cb4c3bd5fcd93caf4e839b45
#
_entry.id   1a0f1c11cb4c3bd5fcd93caf4e839b45
#
_cell.length_a   1.000
_cell.length_b   1.000
_cell.length_c   1.000
_cell.angle_alpha   90.00
_cell.angle_beta   90.00
_cell.angle_gamma   90.00
#
_symmetry.space_group_name_H-M   'P 1'
#
loop_
_entity.id
_entity.type
_entity.pdbx_description
1 polymer ?
#
loop_
_entity_poly.entity_id
_entity_poly.type
_entity_poly.pdbx_seq_one_letter_code
_entity_poly.pdbx_strand_id
1 'polypeptide(L)'
;SCSPVYYASANGTMISFLDRLFFSTSFDKTMKVGASVVAARRGGLSATFDEMNKYFTICGMPVASGQYWNSVHGREIGEAVQDAEGMQGMRTLARNMAFLMRAIKLGKEQYGLPKKEPFERTDFIR
;
A
#
# COMPACT_ATOMS: atom_id res chain seq x y z
N SER A 1 -2.11 -1.27 -4.69
CA SER A 1 -1.93 -2.69 -5.09
C SER A 1 -2.99 -3.57 -4.44
N CYS A 2 -3.42 -4.61 -5.15
CA CYS A 2 -4.42 -5.57 -4.66
C CYS A 2 -3.92 -6.99 -4.90
N SER A 3 -4.02 -7.86 -3.89
CA SER A 3 -3.64 -9.26 -4.03
C SER A 3 -4.54 -10.20 -3.24
N PRO A 4 -4.84 -11.40 -3.78
CA PRO A 4 -5.26 -12.50 -2.94
C PRO A 4 -4.12 -12.95 -2.01
N VAL A 5 -4.51 -13.59 -0.92
CA VAL A 5 -3.58 -14.14 0.08
C VAL A 5 -3.31 -15.61 -0.20
N TYR A 6 -2.05 -15.96 -0.35
CA TYR A 6 -1.57 -17.34 -0.45
C TYR A 6 -0.45 -17.57 0.56
N TYR A 7 -0.62 -18.52 1.49
CA TYR A 7 0.36 -18.81 2.54
C TYR A 7 0.82 -17.58 3.33
N ALA A 8 -0.12 -16.69 3.68
CA ALA A 8 0.12 -15.43 4.39
C ALA A 8 1.06 -14.45 3.64
N SER A 9 1.09 -14.52 2.32
CA SER A 9 1.83 -13.63 1.42
C SER A 9 0.96 -13.23 0.24
N ALA A 10 1.36 -12.20 -0.48
CA ALA A 10 0.72 -11.82 -1.73
C ALA A 10 1.00 -12.86 -2.83
N ASN A 11 0.19 -12.81 -3.89
CA ASN A 11 0.45 -13.63 -5.07
C ASN A 11 1.89 -13.42 -5.57
N GLY A 12 2.62 -14.52 -5.84
CA GLY A 12 4.03 -14.47 -6.23
C GLY A 12 4.30 -13.60 -7.47
N THR A 13 3.39 -13.59 -8.44
CA THR A 13 3.49 -12.69 -9.62
C THR A 13 3.38 -11.22 -9.20
N MET A 14 2.52 -10.90 -8.22
CA MET A 14 2.41 -9.53 -7.68
C MET A 14 3.71 -9.12 -7.00
N ILE A 15 4.30 -9.97 -6.15
CA ILE A 15 5.57 -9.67 -5.48
C ILE A 15 6.68 -9.47 -6.50
N SER A 16 6.84 -10.37 -7.46
CA SER A 16 7.84 -10.23 -8.52
C SER A 16 7.65 -8.94 -9.34
N PHE A 17 6.41 -8.55 -9.60
CA PHE A 17 6.11 -7.29 -10.28
C PHE A 17 6.48 -6.08 -9.41
N LEU A 18 6.12 -6.07 -8.13
CA LEU A 18 6.43 -4.98 -7.21
C LEU A 18 7.95 -4.85 -7.01
N ASP A 19 8.68 -5.96 -6.84
CA ASP A 19 10.13 -5.96 -6.74
C ASP A 19 10.76 -5.24 -7.95
N ARG A 20 10.36 -5.64 -9.14
CA ARG A 20 10.89 -5.01 -10.36
C ARG A 20 10.46 -3.56 -10.50
N LEU A 21 9.19 -3.26 -10.28
CA LEU A 21 8.65 -1.90 -10.40
C LEU A 21 9.36 -0.94 -9.43
N PHE A 22 9.47 -1.32 -8.16
CA PHE A 22 10.02 -0.44 -7.14
C PHE A 22 11.54 -0.36 -7.16
N PHE A 23 12.23 -1.43 -7.55
CA PHE A 23 13.68 -1.45 -7.66
C PHE A 23 14.19 -0.81 -8.95
N SER A 24 13.59 -1.10 -10.10
CA SER A 24 14.13 -0.70 -11.41
C SER A 24 13.72 0.69 -11.88
N THR A 25 12.71 1.32 -11.28
CA THR A 25 12.25 2.64 -11.71
C THR A 25 12.99 3.77 -11.00
N SER A 26 13.58 4.68 -11.78
CA SER A 26 14.39 5.79 -11.29
C SER A 26 13.60 7.05 -10.90
N PHE A 27 12.31 7.16 -11.26
CA PHE A 27 11.52 8.33 -10.92
C PHE A 27 11.24 8.42 -9.43
N ASP A 28 11.19 9.65 -8.92
CA ASP A 28 10.90 9.91 -7.51
C ASP A 28 9.43 9.54 -7.16
N LYS A 29 9.30 8.66 -6.18
CA LYS A 29 8.01 8.15 -5.68
C LYS A 29 7.57 8.87 -4.39
N THR A 30 8.46 9.67 -3.80
CA THR A 30 8.20 10.37 -2.53
C THR A 30 6.90 11.17 -2.59
N MET A 31 6.10 11.06 -1.53
CA MET A 31 4.79 11.71 -1.40
C MET A 31 3.73 11.30 -2.43
N LYS A 32 3.98 10.27 -3.25
CA LYS A 32 2.89 9.59 -3.96
C LYS A 32 2.13 8.70 -2.98
N VAL A 33 0.81 8.74 -3.03
CA VAL A 33 -0.01 7.97 -2.08
C VAL A 33 -0.07 6.50 -2.52
N GLY A 34 0.30 5.61 -1.61
CA GLY A 34 0.17 4.16 -1.77
C GLY A 34 -1.02 3.59 -0.98
N ALA A 35 -1.54 2.47 -1.41
CA ALA A 35 -2.49 1.66 -0.66
C ALA A 35 -2.38 0.19 -1.05
N SER A 36 -2.46 -0.69 -0.07
CA SER A 36 -2.61 -2.14 -0.27
C SER A 36 -4.01 -2.59 0.09
N VAL A 37 -4.54 -3.49 -0.71
CA VAL A 37 -5.80 -4.19 -0.45
C VAL A 37 -5.55 -5.69 -0.56
N VAL A 38 -6.04 -6.46 0.37
CA VAL A 38 -5.84 -7.90 0.40
C VAL A 38 -7.17 -8.65 0.51
N ALA A 39 -7.27 -9.76 -0.19
CA ALA A 39 -8.45 -10.60 -0.16
C ALA A 39 -8.08 -12.03 0.27
N ALA A 40 -8.81 -12.58 1.22
CA ALA A 40 -8.62 -13.96 1.64
C ALA A 40 -9.94 -14.61 2.06
N ARG A 41 -9.94 -15.94 2.00
CA ARG A 41 -11.03 -16.70 2.61
C ARG A 41 -11.06 -16.53 4.13
N ARG A 42 -9.88 -16.49 4.80
CA ARG A 42 -9.78 -16.54 6.26
C ARG A 42 -8.56 -15.78 6.81
N GLY A 43 -7.43 -16.44 6.96
CA GLY A 43 -6.23 -15.91 7.63
C GLY A 43 -5.15 -15.39 6.68
N GLY A 44 -4.12 -14.75 7.25
CA GLY A 44 -2.94 -14.26 6.52
C GLY A 44 -3.06 -12.85 5.93
N LEU A 45 -4.20 -12.18 6.11
CA LEU A 45 -4.44 -10.86 5.52
C LEU A 45 -3.47 -9.80 6.07
N SER A 46 -3.29 -9.72 7.39
CA SER A 46 -2.40 -8.72 7.99
C SER A 46 -0.95 -8.89 7.57
N ALA A 47 -0.44 -10.13 7.53
CA ALA A 47 0.92 -10.38 7.07
C ALA A 47 1.13 -9.94 5.61
N THR A 48 0.18 -10.27 4.74
CA THR A 48 0.21 -9.85 3.33
C THR A 48 0.07 -8.34 3.16
N PHE A 49 -0.79 -7.71 3.96
CA PHE A 49 -0.97 -6.26 3.98
C PHE A 49 0.33 -5.55 4.38
N ASP A 50 0.99 -6.01 5.43
CA ASP A 50 2.27 -5.46 5.90
C ASP A 50 3.38 -5.65 4.86
N GLU A 51 3.46 -6.83 4.24
CA GLU A 51 4.40 -7.13 3.17
C GLU A 51 4.28 -6.13 2.02
N MET A 52 3.07 -5.90 1.53
CA MET A 52 2.82 -5.01 0.39
C MET A 52 3.06 -3.53 0.74
N ASN A 53 2.76 -3.10 1.96
CA ASN A 53 2.98 -1.72 2.38
C ASN A 53 4.47 -1.34 2.51
N LYS A 54 5.36 -2.31 2.70
CA LYS A 54 6.82 -2.05 2.76
C LYS A 54 7.35 -1.42 1.48
N TYR A 55 6.79 -1.78 0.32
CA TYR A 55 7.17 -1.16 -0.96
C TYR A 55 6.89 0.34 -1.00
N PHE A 56 5.79 0.77 -0.39
CA PHE A 56 5.46 2.20 -0.34
C PHE A 56 6.32 2.94 0.67
N THR A 57 6.44 2.38 1.87
CA THR A 57 7.13 3.03 2.98
C THR A 57 8.62 3.23 2.70
N ILE A 58 9.31 2.24 2.10
CA ILE A 58 10.73 2.39 1.72
C ILE A 58 10.97 3.50 0.69
N CYS A 59 9.94 3.84 -0.10
CA CYS A 59 10.00 4.89 -1.11
C CYS A 59 9.54 6.26 -0.60
N GLY A 60 9.27 6.41 0.70
CA GLY A 60 8.76 7.66 1.28
C GLY A 60 7.36 8.02 0.79
N MET A 61 6.56 7.01 0.45
CA MET A 61 5.18 7.18 0.04
C MET A 61 4.25 7.08 1.26
N PRO A 62 3.39 8.08 1.52
CA PRO A 62 2.33 7.95 2.51
C PRO A 62 1.38 6.80 2.16
N VAL A 63 1.06 5.96 3.14
CA VAL A 63 0.11 4.86 2.98
C VAL A 63 -1.27 5.30 3.44
N ALA A 64 -2.24 5.26 2.53
CA ALA A 64 -3.62 5.55 2.85
C ALA A 64 -4.21 4.41 3.70
N SER A 65 -4.88 4.78 4.78
CA SER A 65 -5.57 3.86 5.70
C SER A 65 -7.08 3.98 5.57
N GLY A 66 -7.76 2.88 5.81
CA GLY A 66 -9.21 2.83 5.95
C GLY A 66 -9.64 3.04 7.42
N GLN A 67 -10.71 2.38 7.81
CA GLN A 67 -11.18 2.32 9.20
C GLN A 67 -10.65 1.08 9.95
N TYR A 68 -10.07 0.16 9.21
CA TYR A 68 -9.41 -1.07 9.65
C TYR A 68 -8.31 -1.42 8.64
N TRP A 69 -7.63 -2.55 8.77
CA TRP A 69 -6.72 -3.04 7.72
C TRP A 69 -7.51 -3.27 6.43
N ASN A 70 -6.93 -2.91 5.29
CA ASN A 70 -7.63 -2.90 4.00
C ASN A 70 -7.80 -4.32 3.47
N SER A 71 -8.76 -5.04 4.02
CA SER A 71 -9.02 -6.45 3.71
C SER A 71 -10.47 -6.70 3.38
N VAL A 72 -10.70 -7.71 2.55
CA VAL A 72 -12.02 -8.28 2.27
C VAL A 72 -11.96 -9.80 2.36
N HIS A 73 -13.07 -10.41 2.76
CA HIS A 73 -13.19 -11.85 2.86
C HIS A 73 -14.07 -12.41 1.76
N GLY A 74 -13.66 -13.56 1.22
CA GLY A 74 -14.42 -14.32 0.23
C GLY A 74 -13.59 -15.49 -0.28
N ARG A 75 -14.27 -16.57 -0.67
CA ARG A 75 -13.66 -17.77 -1.22
C ARG A 75 -14.05 -17.94 -2.69
N GLU A 76 -15.35 -17.88 -2.96
CA GLU A 76 -15.88 -18.10 -4.29
C GLU A 76 -16.09 -16.78 -5.03
N ILE A 77 -16.28 -16.87 -6.34
CA ILE A 77 -16.56 -15.69 -7.17
C ILE A 77 -17.80 -14.96 -6.67
N GLY A 78 -17.67 -13.66 -6.44
CA GLY A 78 -18.78 -12.82 -5.98
C GLY A 78 -18.97 -12.76 -4.45
N GLU A 79 -18.25 -13.54 -3.64
CA GLU A 79 -18.40 -13.48 -2.19
C GLU A 79 -17.77 -12.21 -1.58
N ALA A 80 -16.67 -11.75 -2.12
CA ALA A 80 -15.98 -10.55 -1.61
C ALA A 80 -16.89 -9.30 -1.59
N VAL A 81 -17.80 -9.16 -2.55
CA VAL A 81 -18.77 -8.05 -2.59
C VAL A 81 -19.89 -8.20 -1.55
N GLN A 82 -20.05 -9.38 -0.97
CA GLN A 82 -21.01 -9.67 0.10
C GLN A 82 -20.40 -9.42 1.49
N ASP A 83 -19.10 -9.26 1.59
CA ASP A 83 -18.42 -8.82 2.82
C ASP A 83 -18.73 -7.33 3.08
N ALA A 84 -19.82 -7.08 3.79
CA ALA A 84 -20.34 -5.73 4.03
C ALA A 84 -19.32 -4.85 4.78
N GLU A 85 -18.59 -5.42 5.75
CA GLU A 85 -17.57 -4.72 6.52
C GLU A 85 -16.35 -4.42 5.67
N GLY A 86 -15.83 -5.41 4.94
CA GLY A 86 -14.72 -5.24 4.03
C GLY A 86 -15.03 -4.20 2.94
N MET A 87 -16.22 -4.27 2.34
CA MET A 87 -16.66 -3.28 1.34
C MET A 87 -16.88 -1.87 1.91
N GLN A 88 -17.28 -1.75 3.17
CA GLN A 88 -17.31 -0.46 3.87
C GLN A 88 -15.88 0.08 4.05
N GLY A 89 -14.94 -0.77 4.46
CA GLY A 89 -13.52 -0.44 4.55
C GLY A 89 -12.96 0.07 3.23
N MET A 90 -13.27 -0.58 2.11
CA MET A 90 -12.84 -0.15 0.77
C MET A 90 -13.37 1.23 0.39
N ARG A 91 -14.64 1.53 0.68
CA ARG A 91 -15.21 2.86 0.43
C ARG A 91 -14.55 3.93 1.30
N THR A 92 -14.25 3.63 2.55
CA THR A 92 -13.54 4.54 3.46
C THR A 92 -12.11 4.77 2.99
N LEU A 93 -11.38 3.71 2.63
CA LEU A 93 -10.05 3.80 2.05
C LEU A 93 -10.03 4.73 0.82
N ALA A 94 -10.97 4.54 -0.11
CA ALA A 94 -11.04 5.36 -1.32
C ALA A 94 -11.23 6.85 -1.01
N ARG A 95 -12.09 7.19 -0.04
CA ARG A 95 -12.31 8.58 0.40
C ARG A 95 -11.07 9.17 1.07
N ASN A 96 -10.44 8.40 1.97
CA ASN A 96 -9.23 8.82 2.68
C ASN A 96 -8.07 9.00 1.71
N MET A 97 -7.90 8.10 0.75
CA MET A 97 -6.89 8.21 -0.29
C MET A 97 -7.09 9.47 -1.15
N ALA A 98 -8.32 9.72 -1.59
CA ALA A 98 -8.66 10.92 -2.36
C ALA A 98 -8.40 12.21 -1.56
N PHE A 99 -8.75 12.23 -0.28
CA PHE A 99 -8.45 13.37 0.61
C PHE A 99 -6.94 13.59 0.75
N LEU A 100 -6.19 12.53 1.04
CA LEU A 100 -4.74 12.60 1.23
C LEU A 100 -4.03 13.09 -0.05
N MET A 101 -4.43 12.60 -1.22
CA MET A 101 -3.88 13.04 -2.50
C MET A 101 -4.13 14.54 -2.75
N ARG A 102 -5.33 15.04 -2.43
CA ARG A 102 -5.68 16.47 -2.55
C ARG A 102 -4.88 17.31 -1.55
N ALA A 103 -4.76 16.87 -0.30
CA ALA A 103 -4.00 17.57 0.74
C ALA A 103 -2.51 17.69 0.38
N ILE A 104 -1.90 16.60 -0.12
CA ILE A 104 -0.51 16.59 -0.57
C ILE A 104 -0.33 17.54 -1.77
N LYS A 105 -1.29 17.54 -2.73
CA LYS A 105 -1.24 18.46 -3.87
C LYS A 105 -1.25 19.91 -3.41
N LEU A 106 -2.19 20.30 -2.56
CA LEU A 106 -2.30 21.65 -2.01
C LEU A 106 -1.05 22.03 -1.20
N GLY A 107 -0.58 21.13 -0.34
CA GLY A 107 0.66 21.35 0.44
C GLY A 107 1.87 21.55 -0.46
N LYS A 108 2.00 20.75 -1.52
CA LYS A 108 3.07 20.91 -2.51
C LYS A 108 3.02 22.25 -3.23
N GLU A 109 1.82 22.70 -3.62
CA GLU A 109 1.63 23.98 -4.32
C GLU A 109 1.96 25.17 -3.41
N GLN A 110 1.64 25.09 -2.12
CA GLN A 110 1.83 26.18 -1.17
C GLN A 110 3.22 26.22 -0.51
N TYR A 111 3.77 25.08 -0.17
CA TYR A 111 5.00 24.98 0.65
C TYR A 111 6.14 24.22 -0.04
N GLY A 112 5.89 23.61 -1.18
CA GLY A 112 6.80 22.62 -1.79
C GLY A 112 6.74 21.27 -1.07
N LEU A 113 7.48 20.29 -1.57
CA LEU A 113 7.67 19.02 -0.87
C LEU A 113 8.83 19.12 0.13
N PRO A 114 8.82 18.32 1.21
CA PRO A 114 9.96 18.24 2.13
C PRO A 114 11.26 17.99 1.37
N LYS A 115 12.31 18.72 1.74
CA LYS A 115 13.64 18.54 1.15
C LYS A 115 14.20 17.20 1.62
N LYS A 116 14.78 16.45 0.68
CA LYS A 116 15.53 15.24 1.01
C LYS A 116 16.93 15.62 1.49
N GLU A 117 17.36 15.02 2.57
CA GLU A 117 18.76 15.07 2.97
C GLU A 117 19.61 14.15 2.09
N PRO A 118 20.93 14.43 1.97
CA PRO A 118 21.86 13.49 1.38
C PRO A 118 21.80 12.15 2.11
N PHE A 119 21.86 11.06 1.36
CA PHE A 119 21.78 9.73 1.95
C PHE A 119 23.07 9.38 2.68
N GLU A 120 23.00 9.17 3.99
CA GLU A 120 24.09 8.65 4.80
C GLU A 120 23.97 7.15 4.95
N ARG A 121 25.08 6.45 4.77
CA ARG A 121 25.16 5.00 4.94
C ARG A 121 25.85 4.67 6.25
N THR A 122 25.19 3.84 7.05
CA THR A 122 25.83 3.22 8.22
C THR A 122 26.10 1.77 7.88
N ASP A 123 27.36 1.39 7.89
CA ASP A 123 27.81 0.01 7.70
C ASP A 123 28.83 -0.34 8.80
N PHE A 124 28.44 -1.21 9.71
CA PHE A 124 29.28 -1.70 10.78
C PHE A 124 29.96 -3.05 10.47
N ILE A 125 29.70 -3.61 9.30
CA ILE A 125 30.34 -4.85 8.83
C ILE A 125 31.67 -4.47 8.22
N ARG A 126 32.76 -4.94 8.85
CA ARG A 126 34.14 -4.70 8.42
C ARG A 126 34.75 -6.01 7.95
#